data_77f1c96207b91bc7c4f3bde026fdf53b
#
_entry.id   77f1c96207b91bc7c4f3bde026fdf53b
#
_cell.length_a   1.000
_cell.length_b   1.000
_cell.length_c   1.000
_cell.angle_alpha   90.00
_cell.angle_beta   90.00
_cell.angle_gamma   90.00
#
_symmetry.space_group_name_H-M   'P 1'
#
loop_
_entity.id
_entity.type
_entity.pdbx_description
1 polymer ?
#
loop_
_entity_poly.entity_id
_entity_poly.type
_entity_poly.pdbx_seq_one_letter_code
_entity_poly.pdbx_strand_id
1 'polypeptide(L)'
;KIISIILSRTIRSCRATTHADLATLVEPITNIYYCAKHGKICKPLFSILKWWERYSKDTLKRLAQFDKLRTQTHHICLTGDSRTINIFAELKKKNPEFAELAEKKKIKGIFSSPPYVGLINYHEQHAYAYDLYGFDRKDDLEIGSLYKGQGKEAKQSYIEGISSVLNNCKNYLVEDYDIFLVANDKYNMYPTIADKAGL
;
A
#
# COMPACT_ATOMS: atom_id res chain seq x y z
N LYS A 1 14.13 1.49 -11.94
CA LYS A 1 13.13 1.73 -10.87
C LYS A 1 12.36 3.04 -11.10
N ILE A 2 13.01 4.21 -11.29
CA ILE A 2 12.34 5.51 -11.50
C ILE A 2 11.45 5.46 -12.75
N ILE A 3 11.96 4.98 -13.87
CA ILE A 3 11.22 4.82 -15.12
C ILE A 3 9.98 3.94 -14.91
N SER A 4 10.10 2.84 -14.18
CA SER A 4 8.97 1.95 -13.85
C SER A 4 7.88 2.67 -13.05
N ILE A 5 8.25 3.53 -12.10
CA ILE A 5 7.29 4.34 -11.33
C ILE A 5 6.56 5.33 -12.24
N ILE A 6 7.27 6.03 -13.12
CA ILE A 6 6.68 6.96 -14.07
C ILE A 6 5.71 6.23 -14.99
N LEU A 7 6.11 5.08 -15.52
CA LEU A 7 5.29 4.26 -16.42
C LEU A 7 4.02 3.76 -15.73
N SER A 8 4.14 3.23 -14.51
CA SER A 8 3.00 2.79 -13.70
C SER A 8 1.99 3.92 -13.46
N ARG A 9 2.45 5.10 -13.06
CA ARG A 9 1.60 6.28 -12.89
C ARG A 9 0.92 6.69 -14.19
N THR A 10 1.65 6.64 -15.29
CA THR A 10 1.16 6.98 -16.64
C THR A 10 0.02 6.06 -17.05
N ILE A 11 0.23 4.75 -16.99
CA ILE A 11 -0.77 3.75 -17.37
C ILE A 11 -2.01 3.87 -16.48
N ARG A 12 -1.83 4.00 -15.17
CA ARG A 12 -2.95 4.19 -14.25
C ARG A 12 -3.81 5.40 -14.62
N SER A 13 -3.19 6.50 -15.06
CA SER A 13 -3.92 7.72 -15.43
C SER A 13 -4.53 7.69 -16.81
N CYS A 14 -4.04 6.82 -17.70
CA CYS A 14 -4.62 6.60 -19.03
C CYS A 14 -5.84 5.70 -19.02
N ARG A 15 -6.17 5.07 -17.88
CA ARG A 15 -7.38 4.26 -17.76
C ARG A 15 -8.63 5.14 -17.91
N ALA A 16 -9.63 4.60 -18.58
CA ALA A 16 -10.89 5.27 -18.79
C ALA A 16 -11.79 5.23 -17.54
N THR A 17 -11.32 5.80 -16.45
CA THR A 17 -12.02 5.86 -15.16
C THR A 17 -12.24 7.30 -14.72
N THR A 18 -13.23 7.54 -13.86
CA THR A 18 -13.40 8.84 -13.20
C THR A 18 -12.29 9.11 -12.18
N HIS A 19 -12.08 10.36 -11.82
CA HIS A 19 -11.15 10.72 -10.75
C HIS A 19 -11.57 10.23 -9.36
N ALA A 20 -12.85 9.91 -9.18
CA ALA A 20 -13.40 9.41 -7.93
C ALA A 20 -13.34 7.89 -7.81
N ASP A 21 -13.16 7.20 -8.94
CA ASP A 21 -13.12 5.74 -8.97
C ASP A 21 -11.71 5.24 -8.64
N LEU A 22 -11.52 4.89 -7.37
CA LEU A 22 -10.28 4.34 -6.85
C LEU A 22 -10.38 2.83 -6.53
N ALA A 23 -11.60 2.32 -6.37
CA ALA A 23 -11.82 0.98 -5.83
C ALA A 23 -12.06 -0.07 -6.91
N THR A 24 -12.84 0.24 -7.93
CA THR A 24 -13.23 -0.70 -8.98
C THR A 24 -13.18 -0.04 -10.35
N LEU A 25 -12.88 -0.83 -11.38
CA LEU A 25 -13.08 -0.42 -12.75
C LEU A 25 -14.57 -0.52 -13.08
N VAL A 26 -15.19 0.64 -13.20
CA VAL A 26 -16.57 0.76 -13.71
C VAL A 26 -16.50 0.87 -15.24
N GLU A 27 -17.63 1.02 -15.88
CA GLU A 27 -17.72 1.31 -17.33
C GLU A 27 -16.74 2.42 -17.74
N PRO A 28 -16.03 2.27 -18.87
CA PRO A 28 -15.08 3.27 -19.34
C PRO A 28 -15.74 4.63 -19.59
N ILE A 29 -15.21 5.68 -19.01
CA ILE A 29 -15.66 7.06 -19.23
C ILE A 29 -14.87 7.66 -20.40
N THR A 30 -15.49 7.74 -21.57
CA THR A 30 -14.86 8.28 -22.79
C THR A 30 -15.27 9.71 -23.11
N ASN A 31 -16.39 10.18 -22.54
CA ASN A 31 -16.93 11.50 -22.74
C ASN A 31 -16.62 12.49 -21.62
N ILE A 32 -16.92 13.74 -21.83
CA ILE A 32 -16.86 14.79 -20.83
C ILE A 32 -17.89 14.47 -19.71
N TYR A 33 -17.47 14.61 -18.45
CA TYR A 33 -18.30 14.30 -17.30
C TYR A 33 -18.13 15.32 -16.16
N TYR A 34 -19.13 15.48 -15.32
CA TYR A 34 -18.98 16.23 -14.07
C TYR A 34 -18.24 15.39 -13.04
N CYS A 35 -17.15 15.92 -12.52
CA CYS A 35 -16.33 15.27 -11.50
C CYS A 35 -16.64 15.81 -10.12
N ALA A 36 -17.34 15.04 -9.29
CA ALA A 36 -17.68 15.43 -7.91
C ALA A 36 -16.41 15.70 -7.06
N LYS A 37 -15.34 14.96 -7.26
CA LYS A 37 -14.06 15.16 -6.55
C LYS A 37 -13.45 16.54 -6.81
N HIS A 38 -13.57 17.07 -8.02
CA HIS A 38 -12.99 18.36 -8.41
C HIS A 38 -14.00 19.48 -8.48
N GLY A 39 -15.32 19.19 -8.32
CA GLY A 39 -16.40 20.17 -8.43
C GLY A 39 -16.50 20.82 -9.81
N LYS A 40 -16.06 20.14 -10.88
CA LYS A 40 -16.02 20.72 -12.23
C LYS A 40 -16.19 19.68 -13.33
N ILE A 41 -16.39 20.16 -14.56
CA ILE A 41 -16.41 19.32 -15.75
C ILE A 41 -14.98 18.87 -16.07
N CYS A 42 -14.78 17.57 -16.19
CA CYS A 42 -13.53 16.95 -16.56
C CYS A 42 -13.66 16.22 -17.89
N LYS A 43 -12.58 16.26 -18.68
CA LYS A 43 -12.43 15.51 -19.93
C LYS A 43 -11.39 14.41 -19.73
N PRO A 44 -11.69 13.16 -20.07
CA PRO A 44 -10.71 12.09 -20.05
C PRO A 44 -9.51 12.39 -20.97
N LEU A 45 -8.32 12.03 -20.53
CA LEU A 45 -7.09 12.20 -21.31
C LEU A 45 -6.41 10.84 -21.46
N PHE A 46 -6.51 10.27 -22.66
CA PHE A 46 -5.98 8.93 -22.99
C PHE A 46 -4.55 8.94 -23.54
N SER A 47 -3.95 10.10 -23.76
CA SER A 47 -2.60 10.20 -24.33
C SER A 47 -1.54 9.75 -23.33
N ILE A 48 -0.94 8.58 -23.57
CA ILE A 48 0.19 8.05 -22.80
C ILE A 48 1.34 9.06 -22.78
N LEU A 49 1.69 9.64 -23.91
CA LEU A 49 2.81 10.59 -24.03
C LEU A 49 2.60 11.84 -23.16
N LYS A 50 1.39 12.40 -23.13
CA LYS A 50 1.09 13.57 -22.29
C LYS A 50 1.16 13.25 -20.79
N TRP A 51 0.69 12.08 -20.37
CA TRP A 51 0.80 11.64 -19.00
C TRP A 51 2.25 11.29 -18.61
N TRP A 52 2.97 10.67 -19.55
CA TRP A 52 4.40 10.39 -19.36
C TRP A 52 5.20 11.67 -19.15
N GLU A 53 5.05 12.66 -20.02
CA GLU A 53 5.70 13.97 -19.88
C GLU A 53 5.38 14.63 -18.55
N ARG A 54 4.10 14.65 -18.19
CA ARG A 54 3.64 15.23 -16.91
C ARG A 54 4.26 14.55 -15.71
N TYR A 55 4.23 13.21 -15.67
CA TYR A 55 4.77 12.47 -14.53
C TYR A 55 6.29 12.42 -14.51
N SER A 56 6.96 12.52 -15.65
CA SER A 56 8.41 12.69 -15.69
C SER A 56 8.82 14.00 -15.04
N LYS A 57 8.20 15.12 -15.40
CA LYS A 57 8.46 16.44 -14.78
C LYS A 57 8.15 16.45 -13.28
N ASP A 58 7.00 15.90 -12.87
CA ASP A 58 6.61 15.81 -11.46
C ASP A 58 7.57 14.92 -10.66
N THR A 59 7.99 13.79 -11.21
CA THR A 59 8.90 12.86 -10.53
C THR A 59 10.28 13.48 -10.36
N LEU A 60 10.83 14.15 -11.37
CA LEU A 60 12.10 14.86 -11.25
C LEU A 60 12.06 15.97 -10.18
N LYS A 61 10.98 16.75 -10.16
CA LYS A 61 10.77 17.76 -9.12
C LYS A 61 10.76 17.16 -7.73
N ARG A 62 10.03 16.05 -7.54
CA ARG A 62 9.94 15.36 -6.23
C ARG A 62 11.27 14.73 -5.82
N LEU A 63 12.02 14.17 -6.75
CA LEU A 63 13.36 13.64 -6.48
C LEU A 63 14.32 14.74 -6.02
N ALA A 64 14.30 15.92 -6.67
CA ALA A 64 15.11 17.05 -6.25
C ALA A 64 14.70 17.60 -4.86
N GLN A 65 13.41 17.56 -4.52
CA GLN A 65 12.93 17.89 -3.18
C GLN A 65 13.37 16.85 -2.14
N PHE A 66 13.23 15.58 -2.46
CA PHE A 66 13.63 14.48 -1.58
C PHE A 66 15.13 14.50 -1.32
N ASP A 67 15.95 14.76 -2.34
CA ASP A 67 17.41 14.80 -2.20
C ASP A 67 17.88 15.83 -1.16
N LYS A 68 17.15 16.94 -1.03
CA LYS A 68 17.41 17.95 0.01
C LYS A 68 17.03 17.51 1.43
N LEU A 69 16.11 16.54 1.53
CA LEU A 69 15.56 16.08 2.82
C LEU A 69 16.16 14.74 3.26
N ARG A 70 16.81 14.00 2.34
CA ARG A 70 17.34 12.68 2.65
C ARG A 70 18.48 12.76 3.67
N THR A 71 18.53 11.77 4.51
CA THR A 71 19.57 11.58 5.52
C THR A 71 20.38 10.32 5.24
N GLN A 72 21.45 10.10 6.01
CA GLN A 72 22.29 8.88 5.95
C GLN A 72 21.65 7.71 6.73
N THR A 73 20.34 7.53 6.60
CA THR A 73 19.61 6.45 7.26
C THR A 73 19.43 5.25 6.33
N HIS A 74 19.52 4.05 6.90
CA HIS A 74 19.21 2.83 6.18
C HIS A 74 17.71 2.73 5.91
N HIS A 75 17.35 2.28 4.70
CA HIS A 75 15.99 1.93 4.35
C HIS A 75 15.97 0.75 3.38
N ILE A 76 15.09 -0.20 3.61
CA ILE A 76 14.93 -1.38 2.76
C ILE A 76 13.43 -1.68 2.59
N CYS A 77 13.03 -1.97 1.35
CA CYS A 77 11.71 -2.54 1.07
C CYS A 77 11.81 -4.06 1.05
N LEU A 78 11.01 -4.71 1.87
CA LEU A 78 10.81 -6.15 1.89
C LEU A 78 9.46 -6.48 1.24
N THR A 79 9.34 -7.67 0.67
CA THR A 79 8.09 -8.16 0.05
C THR A 79 7.81 -9.55 0.60
N GLY A 80 6.57 -9.77 1.05
CA GLY A 80 6.12 -11.04 1.60
C GLY A 80 4.77 -10.90 2.28
N ASP A 81 4.24 -12.01 2.78
CA ASP A 81 3.06 -11.99 3.64
C ASP A 81 3.43 -11.42 5.01
N SER A 82 2.87 -10.28 5.36
CA SER A 82 3.19 -9.58 6.60
C SER A 82 2.86 -10.39 7.87
N ARG A 83 1.99 -11.40 7.76
CA ARG A 83 1.62 -12.29 8.87
C ARG A 83 2.72 -13.28 9.24
N THR A 84 3.61 -13.60 8.29
CA THR A 84 4.56 -14.72 8.42
C THR A 84 5.99 -14.40 7.97
N ILE A 85 6.23 -13.25 7.33
CA ILE A 85 7.56 -12.88 6.83
C ILE A 85 8.57 -12.82 7.97
N ASN A 86 9.73 -13.44 7.78
CA ASN A 86 10.87 -13.25 8.66
C ASN A 86 11.66 -12.02 8.21
N ILE A 87 11.44 -10.89 8.91
CA ILE A 87 12.00 -9.59 8.54
C ILE A 87 13.53 -9.63 8.54
N PHE A 88 14.17 -10.20 9.56
CA PHE A 88 15.63 -10.21 9.64
C PHE A 88 16.26 -11.15 8.59
N ALA A 89 15.65 -12.30 8.33
CA ALA A 89 16.12 -13.19 7.29
C ALA A 89 16.02 -12.54 5.89
N GLU A 90 14.92 -11.88 5.59
CA GLU A 90 14.76 -11.17 4.30
C GLU A 90 15.66 -9.94 4.21
N LEU A 91 15.87 -9.23 5.30
CA LEU A 91 16.80 -8.11 5.36
C LEU A 91 18.22 -8.57 5.12
N LYS A 92 18.64 -9.69 5.71
CA LYS A 92 19.98 -10.29 5.53
C LYS A 92 20.27 -10.64 4.07
N LYS A 93 19.27 -11.13 3.33
CA LYS A 93 19.41 -11.41 1.88
C LYS A 93 19.68 -10.14 1.06
N LYS A 94 19.17 -8.98 1.48
CA LYS A 94 19.28 -7.71 0.75
C LYS A 94 20.43 -6.83 1.21
N ASN A 95 20.69 -6.80 2.50
CA ASN A 95 21.73 -5.99 3.13
C ASN A 95 22.16 -6.62 4.46
N PRO A 96 23.19 -7.50 4.45
CA PRO A 96 23.66 -8.21 5.63
C PRO A 96 24.10 -7.27 6.77
N GLU A 97 24.82 -6.21 6.46
CA GLU A 97 25.33 -5.24 7.44
C GLU A 97 24.15 -4.53 8.16
N PHE A 98 23.15 -4.11 7.42
CA PHE A 98 21.97 -3.52 8.04
C PHE A 98 21.15 -4.54 8.82
N ALA A 99 21.12 -5.81 8.40
CA ALA A 99 20.45 -6.88 9.15
C ALA A 99 21.10 -7.08 10.53
N GLU A 100 22.42 -7.17 10.62
CA GLU A 100 23.15 -7.29 11.88
C GLU A 100 22.87 -6.11 12.82
N LEU A 101 22.86 -4.89 12.26
CA LEU A 101 22.51 -3.70 13.02
C LEU A 101 21.07 -3.76 13.54
N ALA A 102 20.12 -4.17 12.70
CA ALA A 102 18.71 -4.26 13.04
C ALA A 102 18.43 -5.38 14.07
N GLU A 103 19.08 -6.52 13.95
CA GLU A 103 19.00 -7.61 14.94
C GLU A 103 19.54 -7.18 16.32
N LYS A 104 20.66 -6.47 16.34
CA LYS A 104 21.30 -6.00 17.57
C LYS A 104 20.49 -4.91 18.25
N LYS A 105 19.99 -3.93 17.51
CA LYS A 105 19.28 -2.75 18.06
C LYS A 105 17.79 -2.96 18.21
N LYS A 106 17.23 -3.97 17.51
CA LYS A 106 15.78 -4.16 17.35
C LYS A 106 15.10 -2.93 16.71
N ILE A 107 13.80 -3.05 16.43
CA ILE A 107 12.97 -2.01 15.82
C ILE A 107 12.19 -1.32 16.94
N LYS A 108 12.12 0.01 16.90
CA LYS A 108 11.48 0.82 17.96
C LYS A 108 9.99 1.01 17.79
N GLY A 109 9.43 0.71 16.62
CA GLY A 109 8.00 0.89 16.45
C GLY A 109 7.49 0.58 15.06
N ILE A 110 6.17 0.70 14.93
CA ILE A 110 5.41 0.47 13.69
C ILE A 110 4.67 1.75 13.34
N PHE A 111 4.76 2.16 12.07
CA PHE A 111 3.91 3.18 11.49
C PHE A 111 3.24 2.61 10.25
N SER A 112 1.91 2.50 10.25
CA SER A 112 1.19 1.85 9.16
C SER A 112 -0.19 2.45 8.92
N SER A 113 -0.66 2.33 7.68
CA SER A 113 -2.05 2.50 7.30
C SER A 113 -2.55 1.15 6.76
N PRO A 114 -3.17 0.30 7.60
CA PRO A 114 -3.68 -0.99 7.18
C PRO A 114 -4.77 -0.88 6.11
N PRO A 115 -5.03 -1.94 5.32
CA PRO A 115 -6.14 -1.96 4.38
C PRO A 115 -7.48 -1.77 5.10
N TYR A 116 -8.48 -1.26 4.40
CA TYR A 116 -9.83 -1.07 4.95
C TYR A 116 -10.70 -2.28 4.62
N VAL A 117 -11.42 -2.80 5.63
CA VAL A 117 -12.26 -3.98 5.46
C VAL A 117 -13.39 -3.75 4.45
N GLY A 118 -13.45 -4.59 3.43
CA GLY A 118 -14.52 -4.61 2.44
C GLY A 118 -14.71 -3.30 1.68
N LEU A 119 -13.65 -2.51 1.50
CA LEU A 119 -13.74 -1.22 0.82
C LEU A 119 -12.97 -1.17 -0.50
N ILE A 120 -11.84 -1.85 -0.60
CA ILE A 120 -10.95 -1.81 -1.76
C ILE A 120 -10.49 -3.23 -2.09
N ASN A 121 -10.46 -3.57 -3.38
CA ASN A 121 -9.71 -4.70 -3.93
C ASN A 121 -8.38 -4.17 -4.44
N TYR A 122 -7.34 -4.25 -3.64
CA TYR A 122 -6.02 -3.69 -3.98
C TYR A 122 -5.40 -4.39 -5.18
N HIS A 123 -5.52 -5.71 -5.29
CA HIS A 123 -5.02 -6.46 -6.43
C HIS A 123 -5.73 -6.08 -7.73
N GLU A 124 -7.06 -5.93 -7.70
CA GLU A 124 -7.84 -5.50 -8.86
C GLU A 124 -7.49 -4.07 -9.25
N GLN A 125 -7.39 -3.18 -8.28
CA GLN A 125 -7.01 -1.79 -8.52
C GLN A 125 -5.63 -1.64 -9.17
N HIS A 126 -4.72 -2.58 -8.91
CA HIS A 126 -3.37 -2.60 -9.44
C HIS A 126 -3.13 -3.68 -10.50
N ALA A 127 -4.19 -4.31 -11.04
CA ALA A 127 -4.11 -5.36 -12.07
C ALA A 127 -3.16 -4.96 -13.23
N TYR A 128 -3.28 -3.73 -13.71
CA TYR A 128 -2.39 -3.18 -14.73
C TYR A 128 -0.89 -3.26 -14.40
N ALA A 129 -0.53 -3.21 -13.13
CA ALA A 129 0.87 -3.31 -12.71
C ALA A 129 1.34 -4.77 -12.67
N TYR A 130 0.46 -5.70 -12.30
CA TYR A 130 0.76 -7.13 -12.40
C TYR A 130 1.01 -7.53 -13.86
N ASP A 131 0.13 -7.12 -14.78
CA ASP A 131 0.28 -7.40 -16.21
C ASP A 131 1.55 -6.77 -16.78
N LEU A 132 1.82 -5.50 -16.43
CA LEU A 132 2.96 -4.74 -16.96
C LEU A 132 4.32 -5.29 -16.49
N TYR A 133 4.40 -5.78 -15.26
CA TYR A 133 5.67 -6.20 -14.65
C TYR A 133 5.80 -7.71 -14.48
N GLY A 134 4.80 -8.49 -14.86
CA GLY A 134 4.79 -9.94 -14.72
C GLY A 134 4.80 -10.40 -13.27
N PHE A 135 4.13 -9.68 -12.36
CA PHE A 135 4.01 -10.10 -10.99
C PHE A 135 2.84 -11.07 -10.80
N ASP A 136 3.04 -12.09 -9.97
CA ASP A 136 1.96 -13.00 -9.58
C ASP A 136 0.96 -12.30 -8.66
N ARG A 137 -0.33 -12.43 -8.98
CA ARG A 137 -1.41 -11.99 -8.09
C ARG A 137 -1.58 -12.99 -6.95
N LYS A 138 -1.89 -12.47 -5.77
CA LYS A 138 -2.13 -13.26 -4.55
C LYS A 138 -3.39 -12.75 -3.83
N ASP A 139 -4.48 -12.72 -4.56
CA ASP A 139 -5.77 -12.18 -4.08
C ASP A 139 -6.25 -12.87 -2.80
N ASP A 140 -6.02 -14.18 -2.66
CA ASP A 140 -6.41 -14.95 -1.47
C ASP A 140 -5.71 -14.50 -0.19
N LEU A 141 -4.53 -13.91 -0.32
CA LEU A 141 -3.76 -13.39 0.81
C LEU A 141 -4.14 -11.98 1.21
N GLU A 142 -5.00 -11.30 0.44
CA GLU A 142 -5.42 -9.93 0.72
C GLU A 142 -6.26 -9.84 1.99
N ILE A 143 -5.82 -8.99 2.95
CA ILE A 143 -6.55 -8.73 4.19
C ILE A 143 -7.60 -7.65 3.91
N GLY A 144 -8.87 -7.96 4.20
CA GLY A 144 -9.96 -6.99 4.12
C GLY A 144 -10.42 -6.64 2.70
N SER A 145 -10.21 -7.50 1.73
CA SER A 145 -10.60 -7.27 0.33
C SER A 145 -12.11 -7.01 0.16
N LEU A 146 -12.46 -6.16 -0.81
CA LEU A 146 -13.84 -5.77 -1.11
C LEU A 146 -14.73 -6.98 -1.44
N TYR A 147 -14.22 -7.98 -2.18
CA TYR A 147 -15.00 -9.14 -2.59
C TYR A 147 -15.44 -10.02 -1.40
N LYS A 148 -14.73 -9.97 -0.27
CA LYS A 148 -15.14 -10.63 0.98
C LYS A 148 -16.27 -9.89 1.70
N GLY A 149 -16.58 -8.67 1.28
CA GLY A 149 -17.64 -7.85 1.83
C GLY A 149 -17.34 -7.28 3.22
N GLN A 150 -18.40 -6.93 3.94
CA GLN A 150 -18.35 -6.29 5.26
C GLN A 150 -19.19 -7.05 6.31
N GLY A 151 -19.55 -8.30 6.03
CA GLY A 151 -20.28 -9.18 6.94
C GLY A 151 -19.47 -9.55 8.19
N LYS A 152 -20.09 -10.32 9.08
CA LYS A 152 -19.48 -10.75 10.35
C LYS A 152 -18.18 -11.54 10.11
N GLU A 153 -18.20 -12.48 9.19
CA GLU A 153 -17.05 -13.33 8.86
C GLU A 153 -15.89 -12.51 8.27
N ALA A 154 -16.20 -11.57 7.35
CA ALA A 154 -15.18 -10.68 6.77
C ALA A 154 -14.50 -9.81 7.83
N LYS A 155 -15.27 -9.27 8.79
CA LYS A 155 -14.73 -8.49 9.91
C LYS A 155 -13.88 -9.36 10.82
N GLN A 156 -14.33 -10.58 11.13
CA GLN A 156 -13.57 -11.52 11.95
C GLN A 156 -12.23 -11.89 11.28
N SER A 157 -12.26 -12.25 10.00
CA SER A 157 -11.06 -12.51 9.20
C SER A 157 -10.11 -11.31 9.13
N TYR A 158 -10.66 -10.10 9.06
CA TYR A 158 -9.87 -8.88 9.10
C TYR A 158 -9.17 -8.69 10.46
N ILE A 159 -9.90 -8.83 11.56
CA ILE A 159 -9.36 -8.75 12.92
C ILE A 159 -8.21 -9.76 13.09
N GLU A 160 -8.42 -11.00 12.69
CA GLU A 160 -7.41 -12.06 12.78
C GLU A 160 -6.18 -11.75 11.91
N GLY A 161 -6.41 -11.29 10.69
CA GLY A 161 -5.33 -10.92 9.76
C GLY A 161 -4.44 -9.80 10.31
N ILE A 162 -5.02 -8.70 10.77
CA ILE A 162 -4.26 -7.56 11.31
C ILE A 162 -3.58 -7.93 12.64
N SER A 163 -4.27 -8.65 13.54
CA SER A 163 -3.66 -9.13 14.79
C SER A 163 -2.46 -10.03 14.52
N SER A 164 -2.56 -10.92 13.52
CA SER A 164 -1.44 -11.79 13.12
C SER A 164 -0.24 -10.99 12.58
N VAL A 165 -0.49 -9.93 11.81
CA VAL A 165 0.58 -9.02 11.35
C VAL A 165 1.27 -8.36 12.53
N LEU A 166 0.52 -7.79 13.48
CA LEU A 166 1.08 -7.14 14.67
C LEU A 166 1.86 -8.13 15.53
N ASN A 167 1.33 -9.35 15.74
CA ASN A 167 2.03 -10.39 16.47
C ASN A 167 3.33 -10.82 15.79
N ASN A 168 3.35 -10.95 14.47
CA ASN A 168 4.58 -11.23 13.75
C ASN A 168 5.60 -10.09 13.92
N CYS A 169 5.16 -8.84 13.83
CA CYS A 169 6.03 -7.67 13.98
C CYS A 169 6.65 -7.59 15.37
N LYS A 170 5.95 -7.96 16.44
CA LYS A 170 6.44 -7.92 17.82
C LYS A 170 7.73 -8.72 18.02
N ASN A 171 7.97 -9.78 17.26
CA ASN A 171 9.21 -10.56 17.31
C ASN A 171 10.47 -9.74 17.00
N TYR A 172 10.32 -8.59 16.37
CA TYR A 172 11.41 -7.73 15.88
C TYR A 172 11.53 -6.43 16.67
N LEU A 173 10.58 -6.14 17.58
CA LEU A 173 10.54 -4.89 18.33
C LEU A 173 11.38 -4.96 19.62
N VAL A 174 11.80 -3.81 20.11
CA VAL A 174 12.31 -3.63 21.48
C VAL A 174 11.17 -3.86 22.51
N GLU A 175 11.47 -3.89 23.81
CA GLU A 175 10.43 -4.03 24.86
C GLU A 175 9.53 -2.78 24.95
N ASP A 176 10.13 -1.60 24.86
CA ASP A 176 9.41 -0.31 24.86
C ASP A 176 9.30 0.20 23.43
N TYR A 177 8.15 -0.04 22.80
CA TYR A 177 7.89 0.29 21.39
C TYR A 177 6.59 1.05 21.19
N ASP A 178 6.52 1.83 20.11
CA ASP A 178 5.33 2.56 19.70
C ASP A 178 4.68 1.93 18.45
N ILE A 179 3.35 1.89 18.42
CA ILE A 179 2.58 1.50 17.24
C ILE A 179 1.61 2.61 16.87
N PHE A 180 1.81 3.17 15.68
CA PHE A 180 0.93 4.17 15.10
C PHE A 180 0.18 3.58 13.90
N LEU A 181 -1.14 3.45 14.03
CA LEU A 181 -2.02 2.97 12.96
C LEU A 181 -2.96 4.09 12.52
N VAL A 182 -2.88 4.45 11.24
CA VAL A 182 -3.79 5.40 10.59
C VAL A 182 -4.90 4.62 9.91
N ALA A 183 -6.07 4.55 10.54
CA ALA A 183 -7.20 3.75 10.07
C ALA A 183 -8.54 4.45 10.27
N ASN A 184 -9.53 4.09 9.45
CA ASN A 184 -10.93 4.43 9.69
C ASN A 184 -11.60 3.24 10.38
N ASP A 185 -11.80 3.33 11.69
CA ASP A 185 -12.39 2.26 12.51
C ASP A 185 -13.92 2.39 12.61
N LYS A 186 -14.59 2.43 11.47
CA LYS A 186 -16.06 2.52 11.38
C LYS A 186 -16.77 1.44 12.19
N TYR A 187 -16.15 0.29 12.40
CA TYR A 187 -16.76 -0.87 13.05
C TYR A 187 -16.21 -1.16 14.45
N ASN A 188 -15.40 -0.26 15.00
CA ASN A 188 -14.77 -0.41 16.31
C ASN A 188 -14.01 -1.75 16.47
N MET A 189 -13.21 -2.10 15.47
CA MET A 189 -12.46 -3.38 15.45
C MET A 189 -11.08 -3.27 16.09
N TYR A 190 -10.47 -2.09 16.12
CA TYR A 190 -9.10 -1.92 16.57
C TYR A 190 -8.87 -2.20 18.05
N PRO A 191 -9.81 -1.94 18.98
CA PRO A 191 -9.68 -2.43 20.37
C PRO A 191 -9.53 -3.95 20.42
N THR A 192 -10.38 -4.71 19.71
CA THR A 192 -10.27 -6.18 19.65
C THR A 192 -8.98 -6.65 18.97
N ILE A 193 -8.50 -5.92 17.95
CA ILE A 193 -7.21 -6.19 17.30
C ILE A 193 -6.07 -6.01 18.29
N ALA A 194 -6.08 -4.93 19.06
CA ALA A 194 -5.07 -4.66 20.09
C ALA A 194 -5.05 -5.76 21.14
N ASP A 195 -6.21 -6.10 21.71
CA ASP A 195 -6.34 -7.18 22.71
C ASP A 195 -5.79 -8.51 22.18
N LYS A 196 -6.18 -8.91 20.94
CA LYS A 196 -5.69 -10.15 20.31
C LYS A 196 -4.18 -10.11 19.99
N ALA A 197 -3.64 -8.94 19.75
CA ALA A 197 -2.21 -8.74 19.57
C ALA A 197 -1.44 -8.59 20.89
N GLY A 198 -2.12 -8.56 22.04
CA GLY A 198 -1.50 -8.36 23.35
C GLY A 198 -0.84 -6.98 23.46
N LEU A 199 -1.57 -5.94 23.07
CA LEU A 199 -1.17 -4.53 23.10
C LEU A 199 -2.03 -3.75 24.09
#